data_b788620a46f4bf5b7889ab0281c65bd4
#
_entry.id   b788620a46f4bf5b7889ab0281c65bd4
#
_cell.length_a   1.000
_cell.length_b   1.000
_cell.length_c   1.000
_cell.angle_alpha   90.00
_cell.angle_beta   90.00
_cell.angle_gamma   90.00
#
_symmetry.space_group_name_H-M   'P 1'
#
loop_
_entity.id
_entity.type
_entity.pdbx_description
1 polymer ?
#
loop_
_entity_poly.entity_id
_entity_poly.type
_entity_poly.pdbx_seq_one_letter_code
_entity_poly.pdbx_strand_id
1 'polypeptide(L)'
;MNNAAAPLVVAVSFACQIAHAQSANDPMGIARACSVAEGSGRRDCLHNSPREAPSLGRRASDNRWLVSETTSPIDYSPVVAATTSSVSAADGAAMQLSIHCRAGRTEVTVAGALLSRSAKEYVISYQVNADPPIRLEAASPSFGSGVSFGGDAIQWLKALPDDGSIVVRLSPRIGAVQEGHFQLDGFGHVREKLAAACKWPHSVARPGG
;
A
#
# COMPACT_ATOMS: atom_id res chain seq x y z
N MET A 1 20.83 26.62 85.52
CA MET A 1 20.26 27.39 84.44
C MET A 1 20.44 26.50 83.19
N ASN A 2 19.41 25.78 82.86
CA ASN A 2 19.42 24.69 81.83
C ASN A 2 18.71 25.21 80.61
N ASN A 3 19.41 25.33 79.49
CA ASN A 3 18.79 25.57 78.20
C ASN A 3 18.83 24.22 77.42
N ALA A 4 17.68 23.57 77.30
CA ALA A 4 17.48 22.43 76.46
C ALA A 4 17.08 22.91 75.03
N ALA A 5 17.93 22.69 74.06
CA ALA A 5 17.62 22.87 72.67
C ALA A 5 17.03 21.60 72.09
N ALA A 6 15.78 21.64 71.57
CA ALA A 6 15.15 20.59 70.83
C ALA A 6 15.52 20.61 69.35
N PRO A 7 15.82 19.48 68.70
CA PRO A 7 16.08 19.47 67.28
C PRO A 7 14.76 19.39 66.49
N LEU A 8 14.66 20.31 65.51
CA LEU A 8 13.56 20.35 64.54
C LEU A 8 13.84 19.33 63.41
N VAL A 9 13.02 18.27 63.35
CA VAL A 9 13.08 17.27 62.29
C VAL A 9 12.23 17.80 61.14
N VAL A 10 12.87 18.22 60.05
CA VAL A 10 12.21 18.56 58.78
C VAL A 10 12.08 17.30 57.97
N ALA A 11 10.85 16.78 57.87
CA ALA A 11 10.52 15.67 56.97
C ALA A 11 10.32 16.23 55.55
N VAL A 12 11.26 15.98 54.65
CA VAL A 12 11.14 16.28 53.22
C VAL A 12 10.41 15.12 52.55
N SER A 13 9.12 15.32 52.25
CA SER A 13 8.33 14.37 51.48
C SER A 13 8.67 14.57 49.98
N PHE A 14 9.45 13.66 49.43
CA PHE A 14 9.64 13.54 47.99
C PHE A 14 8.39 12.93 47.36
N ALA A 15 7.50 13.75 46.83
CA ALA A 15 6.43 13.33 45.95
C ALA A 15 7.03 13.00 44.57
N CYS A 16 7.18 11.71 44.31
CA CYS A 16 7.57 11.20 42.99
C CYS A 16 6.41 11.41 42.01
N GLN A 17 6.42 12.53 41.30
CA GLN A 17 5.50 12.76 40.19
C GLN A 17 5.96 11.94 39.00
N ILE A 18 5.30 10.80 38.80
CA ILE A 18 5.43 10.02 37.56
C ILE A 18 4.73 10.83 36.47
N ALA A 19 5.51 11.61 35.73
CA ALA A 19 5.03 12.25 34.53
C ALA A 19 4.76 11.16 33.49
N HIS A 20 3.50 10.78 33.32
CA HIS A 20 3.05 9.99 32.20
C HIS A 20 3.12 10.88 30.97
N ALA A 21 4.18 10.76 30.21
CA ALA A 21 4.25 11.27 28.87
C ALA A 21 3.27 10.46 27.99
N GLN A 22 1.99 10.89 28.01
CA GLN A 22 1.00 10.37 27.08
C GLN A 22 1.36 10.94 25.71
N SER A 23 1.69 10.04 24.79
CA SER A 23 1.94 10.35 23.40
C SER A 23 0.71 11.07 22.83
N ALA A 24 0.84 12.32 22.39
CA ALA A 24 -0.25 13.20 21.96
C ALA A 24 -0.95 12.74 20.66
N ASN A 25 -0.59 11.57 20.12
CA ASN A 25 -1.06 11.04 18.83
C ASN A 25 -1.71 9.65 18.92
N ASP A 26 -2.22 9.27 20.10
CA ASP A 26 -2.98 8.03 20.21
C ASP A 26 -4.46 8.27 19.84
N PRO A 27 -4.95 7.80 18.69
CA PRO A 27 -6.34 7.98 18.26
C PRO A 27 -7.35 7.37 19.24
N MET A 28 -6.97 6.33 19.99
CA MET A 28 -7.76 5.75 21.04
C MET A 28 -7.82 6.63 22.30
N GLY A 29 -6.75 7.39 22.58
CA GLY A 29 -6.70 8.39 23.64
C GLY A 29 -7.66 9.55 23.39
N ILE A 30 -7.69 10.06 22.18
CA ILE A 30 -8.61 11.14 21.74
C ILE A 30 -10.07 10.66 21.81
N ALA A 31 -10.39 9.47 21.34
CA ALA A 31 -11.74 8.92 21.41
C ALA A 31 -12.22 8.74 22.85
N ARG A 32 -11.35 8.34 23.76
CA ARG A 32 -11.65 8.23 25.20
C ARG A 32 -11.85 9.60 25.86
N ALA A 33 -11.03 10.59 25.51
CA ALA A 33 -11.19 11.95 26.02
C ALA A 33 -12.54 12.57 25.59
N CYS A 34 -12.99 12.36 24.36
CA CYS A 34 -14.27 12.83 23.87
C CYS A 34 -15.49 12.02 24.41
N SER A 35 -15.28 10.81 24.93
CA SER A 35 -16.37 10.00 25.51
C SER A 35 -16.84 10.49 26.88
N VAL A 36 -16.00 11.26 27.57
CA VAL A 36 -16.32 11.83 28.90
C VAL A 36 -17.10 13.14 28.79
N ALA A 37 -17.15 13.77 27.61
CA ALA A 37 -17.89 15.00 27.37
C ALA A 37 -19.38 14.69 27.15
N GLU A 38 -20.28 15.41 27.85
CA GLU A 38 -21.73 15.24 27.71
C GLU A 38 -22.36 16.31 26.78
N GLY A 39 -23.46 15.96 26.09
CA GLY A 39 -24.25 16.87 25.29
C GLY A 39 -23.58 17.40 24.03
N SER A 40 -23.70 18.71 23.78
CA SER A 40 -23.12 19.39 22.60
C SER A 40 -21.59 19.35 22.57
N GLY A 41 -20.93 19.36 23.73
CA GLY A 41 -19.48 19.32 23.83
C GLY A 41 -18.86 18.05 23.22
N ARG A 42 -19.58 16.92 23.17
CA ARG A 42 -19.10 15.68 22.54
C ARG A 42 -19.01 15.81 21.02
N ARG A 43 -19.98 16.48 20.40
CA ARG A 43 -19.96 16.71 18.95
C ARG A 43 -18.85 17.68 18.55
N ASP A 44 -18.62 18.73 19.32
CA ASP A 44 -17.58 19.71 19.05
C ASP A 44 -16.18 19.11 19.27
N CYS A 45 -16.00 18.24 20.28
CA CYS A 45 -14.78 17.51 20.50
C CYS A 45 -14.40 16.59 19.32
N LEU A 46 -15.39 15.87 18.78
CA LEU A 46 -15.17 14.99 17.63
C LEU A 46 -15.00 15.76 16.30
N HIS A 47 -15.62 16.92 16.18
CA HIS A 47 -15.53 17.76 14.98
C HIS A 47 -14.20 18.54 14.92
N ASN A 48 -13.69 18.97 16.08
CA ASN A 48 -12.44 19.72 16.20
C ASN A 48 -11.22 18.84 16.49
N SER A 49 -11.39 17.51 16.59
CA SER A 49 -10.26 16.59 16.58
C SER A 49 -9.49 16.76 15.28
N PRO A 50 -8.17 17.03 15.35
CA PRO A 50 -7.36 17.08 14.14
C PRO A 50 -7.60 15.81 13.34
N ARG A 51 -8.20 15.94 12.17
CA ARG A 51 -8.31 14.88 11.18
C ARG A 51 -6.95 14.65 10.47
N GLU A 52 -5.89 14.79 11.20
CA GLU A 52 -4.66 14.14 10.81
C GLU A 52 -4.88 12.65 11.11
N ALA A 53 -5.48 11.96 10.12
CA ALA A 53 -5.15 10.56 9.98
C ALA A 53 -3.63 10.51 10.14
N PRO A 54 -3.08 9.67 11.05
CA PRO A 54 -1.66 9.47 11.07
C PRO A 54 -1.30 9.07 9.64
N SER A 55 -0.78 10.00 8.86
CA SER A 55 0.08 9.66 7.77
C SER A 55 1.15 8.86 8.49
N LEU A 56 0.96 7.52 8.54
CA LEU A 56 2.03 6.60 8.84
C LEU A 56 3.16 7.16 8.02
N GLY A 57 4.10 7.82 8.69
CA GLY A 57 5.17 8.54 8.07
C GLY A 57 5.77 7.58 7.08
N ARG A 58 5.30 7.72 5.84
CA ARG A 58 5.94 7.08 4.72
C ARG A 58 7.32 7.70 4.75
N ARG A 59 8.23 7.09 5.55
CA ARG A 59 9.63 7.20 5.23
C ARG A 59 9.62 6.98 3.74
N ALA A 60 10.06 7.97 2.99
CA ALA A 60 10.44 7.82 1.61
C ALA A 60 11.60 6.81 1.62
N SER A 61 11.28 5.55 1.87
CA SER A 61 12.05 4.44 1.38
C SER A 61 11.82 4.52 -0.12
N ASP A 62 12.89 4.54 -0.90
CA ASP A 62 12.91 4.58 -2.36
C ASP A 62 12.09 3.44 -3.02
N ASN A 63 11.39 2.65 -2.25
CA ASN A 63 10.61 1.52 -2.68
C ASN A 63 9.15 1.97 -2.87
N ARG A 64 8.78 2.29 -4.10
CA ARG A 64 7.43 2.72 -4.47
C ARG A 64 6.40 1.59 -4.44
N TRP A 65 6.84 0.38 -4.16
CA TRP A 65 6.01 -0.81 -4.06
C TRP A 65 5.60 -1.09 -2.61
N LEU A 66 4.31 -1.19 -2.39
CA LEU A 66 3.75 -1.71 -1.14
C LEU A 66 3.55 -3.21 -1.29
N VAL A 67 4.27 -4.00 -0.51
CA VAL A 67 4.14 -5.47 -0.50
C VAL A 67 3.42 -5.91 0.76
N SER A 68 2.36 -6.69 0.61
CA SER A 68 1.59 -7.30 1.68
C SER A 68 1.68 -8.83 1.55
N GLU A 69 2.01 -9.49 2.64
CA GLU A 69 2.12 -10.94 2.71
C GLU A 69 1.14 -11.44 3.79
N THR A 70 0.27 -12.35 3.42
CA THR A 70 -0.73 -12.94 4.31
C THR A 70 -0.88 -14.43 4.00
N THR A 71 -1.71 -15.11 4.78
CA THR A 71 -2.05 -16.51 4.55
C THR A 71 -3.55 -16.63 4.30
N SER A 72 -3.92 -17.38 3.30
CA SER A 72 -5.32 -17.66 3.01
C SER A 72 -5.95 -18.45 4.16
N PRO A 73 -7.08 -18.00 4.74
CA PRO A 73 -7.74 -18.72 5.83
C PRO A 73 -8.45 -20.01 5.38
N ILE A 74 -8.56 -20.25 4.05
CA ILE A 74 -9.28 -21.37 3.48
C ILE A 74 -8.35 -22.57 3.28
N ASP A 75 -7.18 -22.34 2.69
CA ASP A 75 -6.26 -23.40 2.25
C ASP A 75 -4.84 -23.21 2.80
N TYR A 76 -4.64 -22.21 3.68
CA TYR A 76 -3.37 -21.84 4.28
C TYR A 76 -2.25 -21.56 3.27
N SER A 77 -2.62 -21.33 2.01
CA SER A 77 -1.64 -20.94 0.99
C SER A 77 -1.15 -19.50 1.22
N PRO A 78 0.11 -19.20 0.85
CA PRO A 78 0.59 -17.84 0.90
C PRO A 78 -0.16 -16.94 -0.08
N VAL A 79 -0.51 -15.74 0.36
CA VAL A 79 -1.09 -14.68 -0.46
C VAL A 79 -0.16 -13.49 -0.41
N VAL A 80 0.39 -13.11 -1.55
CA VAL A 80 1.25 -11.93 -1.68
C VAL A 80 0.59 -10.95 -2.64
N ALA A 81 0.54 -9.70 -2.24
CA ALA A 81 0.10 -8.60 -3.09
C ALA A 81 1.17 -7.51 -3.11
N ALA A 82 1.59 -7.11 -4.29
CA ALA A 82 2.47 -5.98 -4.51
C ALA A 82 1.71 -4.90 -5.28
N THR A 83 1.74 -3.67 -4.78
CA THR A 83 0.94 -2.57 -5.31
C THR A 83 1.79 -1.31 -5.44
N THR A 84 1.63 -0.60 -6.54
CA THR A 84 2.19 0.73 -6.76
C THR A 84 1.14 1.66 -7.36
N SER A 85 1.28 2.95 -7.11
CA SER A 85 0.38 3.98 -7.64
C SER A 85 1.08 4.79 -8.72
N SER A 86 0.32 5.25 -9.71
CA SER A 86 0.86 6.12 -10.75
C SER A 86 1.34 7.46 -10.18
N VAL A 87 2.45 7.97 -10.74
CA VAL A 87 3.07 9.24 -10.35
C VAL A 87 2.42 10.42 -11.04
N SER A 88 1.30 10.66 -11.17
CA SER A 88 0.52 11.73 -11.82
C SER A 88 -0.39 11.20 -12.93
N ALA A 89 -1.66 11.39 -12.73
CA ALA A 89 -2.57 11.50 -13.85
C ALA A 89 -2.80 13.00 -14.08
N ALA A 90 -2.74 13.46 -15.31
CA ALA A 90 -2.96 14.86 -15.68
C ALA A 90 -4.35 15.37 -15.26
N ASP A 91 -5.28 14.47 -15.01
CA ASP A 91 -6.67 14.66 -14.61
C ASP A 91 -6.95 14.32 -13.13
N GLY A 92 -5.91 14.08 -12.34
CA GLY A 92 -6.03 13.81 -10.88
C GLY A 92 -6.52 12.41 -10.52
N ALA A 93 -6.82 11.55 -11.47
CA ALA A 93 -7.27 10.18 -11.23
C ALA A 93 -6.05 9.24 -11.14
N ALA A 94 -5.57 8.97 -9.92
CA ALA A 94 -4.48 8.02 -9.71
C ALA A 94 -4.91 6.62 -10.13
N MET A 95 -4.08 5.97 -10.94
CA MET A 95 -4.19 4.55 -11.27
C MET A 95 -3.32 3.73 -10.31
N GLN A 96 -3.75 2.50 -10.05
CA GLN A 96 -3.04 1.55 -9.23
C GLN A 96 -2.70 0.30 -10.05
N LEU A 97 -1.44 -0.08 -10.04
CA LEU A 97 -0.96 -1.34 -10.60
C LEU A 97 -0.73 -2.31 -9.45
N SER A 98 -1.37 -3.47 -9.51
CA SER A 98 -1.29 -4.49 -8.48
C SER A 98 -0.94 -5.84 -9.07
N ILE A 99 -0.07 -6.56 -8.38
CA ILE A 99 0.33 -7.92 -8.73
C ILE A 99 -0.07 -8.81 -7.57
N HIS A 100 -0.87 -9.82 -7.84
CA HIS A 100 -1.37 -10.74 -6.83
C HIS A 100 -0.84 -12.14 -7.06
N CYS A 101 -0.34 -12.75 -6.00
CA CYS A 101 -0.09 -14.18 -5.93
C CYS A 101 -1.07 -14.81 -4.96
N ARG A 102 -1.93 -15.71 -5.42
CA ARG A 102 -2.88 -16.45 -4.59
C ARG A 102 -3.10 -17.85 -5.14
N ALA A 103 -3.05 -18.86 -4.29
CA ALA A 103 -3.22 -20.27 -4.67
C ALA A 103 -2.34 -20.69 -5.87
N GLY A 104 -1.09 -20.23 -5.91
CA GLY A 104 -0.14 -20.48 -6.99
C GLY A 104 -0.41 -19.74 -8.30
N ARG A 105 -1.45 -18.90 -8.39
CA ARG A 105 -1.75 -18.07 -9.56
C ARG A 105 -1.22 -16.66 -9.39
N THR A 106 -0.57 -16.19 -10.43
CA THR A 106 -0.11 -14.80 -10.52
C THR A 106 -1.03 -14.02 -11.45
N GLU A 107 -1.51 -12.87 -11.00
CA GLU A 107 -2.37 -11.99 -11.78
C GLU A 107 -1.88 -10.55 -11.65
N VAL A 108 -1.92 -9.82 -12.75
CA VAL A 108 -1.59 -8.38 -12.80
C VAL A 108 -2.87 -7.62 -13.10
N THR A 109 -3.18 -6.64 -12.28
CA THR A 109 -4.40 -5.83 -12.42
C THR A 109 -4.07 -4.34 -12.40
N VAL A 110 -4.84 -3.58 -13.15
CA VAL A 110 -4.83 -2.12 -13.09
C VAL A 110 -6.21 -1.65 -12.66
N ALA A 111 -6.23 -0.79 -11.66
CA ALA A 111 -7.43 -0.15 -11.15
C ALA A 111 -7.30 1.38 -11.22
N GLY A 112 -8.42 2.07 -11.33
CA GLY A 112 -8.49 3.53 -11.34
C GLY A 112 -9.92 4.00 -11.06
N ALA A 113 -10.07 5.26 -10.67
CA ALA A 113 -11.36 5.81 -10.25
C ALA A 113 -12.42 5.83 -11.38
N LEU A 114 -11.99 5.89 -12.63
CA LEU A 114 -12.88 5.98 -13.80
C LEU A 114 -13.13 4.64 -14.49
N LEU A 115 -12.62 3.52 -13.93
CA LEU A 115 -12.80 2.22 -14.56
C LEU A 115 -14.22 1.71 -14.33
N SER A 116 -14.90 1.37 -15.42
CA SER A 116 -16.17 0.64 -15.37
C SER A 116 -15.94 -0.81 -14.92
N ARG A 117 -16.99 -1.47 -14.48
CA ARG A 117 -16.89 -2.86 -13.97
C ARG A 117 -16.67 -3.91 -15.08
N SER A 118 -16.79 -3.54 -16.35
CA SER A 118 -16.66 -4.47 -17.47
C SER A 118 -15.29 -4.39 -18.12
N ALA A 119 -14.41 -5.35 -17.79
CA ALA A 119 -13.05 -5.42 -18.35
C ALA A 119 -13.04 -5.68 -19.87
N LYS A 120 -14.10 -6.31 -20.43
CA LYS A 120 -14.20 -6.63 -21.86
C LYS A 120 -14.29 -5.41 -22.77
N GLU A 121 -14.52 -4.24 -22.20
CA GLU A 121 -14.63 -2.99 -22.95
C GLU A 121 -13.28 -2.25 -23.11
N TYR A 122 -12.22 -2.78 -22.52
CA TYR A 122 -10.91 -2.15 -22.53
C TYR A 122 -9.91 -2.87 -23.43
N VAL A 123 -9.03 -2.10 -24.01
CA VAL A 123 -7.76 -2.56 -24.61
C VAL A 123 -6.65 -2.01 -23.71
N ILE A 124 -5.78 -2.90 -23.26
CA ILE A 124 -4.59 -2.52 -22.50
C ILE A 124 -3.45 -2.31 -23.47
N SER A 125 -2.68 -1.26 -23.31
CA SER A 125 -1.34 -1.15 -23.87
C SER A 125 -0.37 -0.72 -22.80
N TYR A 126 0.85 -1.20 -22.88
CA TYR A 126 1.93 -0.79 -21.97
C TYR A 126 3.19 -0.47 -22.75
N GLN A 127 4.00 0.40 -22.17
CA GLN A 127 5.29 0.82 -22.71
C GLN A 127 6.29 0.81 -21.56
N VAL A 128 7.42 0.13 -21.73
CA VAL A 128 8.52 0.10 -20.77
C VAL A 128 9.58 1.07 -21.25
N ASN A 129 9.95 2.01 -20.40
CA ASN A 129 10.92 3.06 -20.72
C ASN A 129 10.62 3.76 -22.07
N ALA A 130 11.55 3.70 -23.00
CA ALA A 130 11.41 4.27 -24.35
C ALA A 130 11.06 3.23 -25.43
N ASP A 131 10.73 2.00 -25.04
CA ASP A 131 10.38 0.93 -25.98
C ASP A 131 9.03 1.22 -26.66
N PRO A 132 8.76 0.62 -27.82
CA PRO A 132 7.45 0.73 -28.47
C PRO A 132 6.33 0.16 -27.58
N PRO A 133 5.12 0.76 -27.62
CA PRO A 133 4.00 0.26 -26.85
C PRO A 133 3.53 -1.12 -27.34
N ILE A 134 3.27 -2.01 -26.41
CA ILE A 134 2.78 -3.38 -26.65
C ILE A 134 1.32 -3.44 -26.20
N ARG A 135 0.47 -4.06 -27.02
CA ARG A 135 -0.94 -4.30 -26.70
C ARG A 135 -1.12 -5.65 -26.02
N LEU A 136 -1.99 -5.67 -25.00
CA LEU A 136 -2.42 -6.86 -24.29
C LEU A 136 -3.94 -6.95 -24.33
N GLU A 137 -4.44 -8.17 -24.24
CA GLU A 137 -5.86 -8.41 -24.02
C GLU A 137 -6.24 -8.03 -22.59
N ALA A 138 -7.40 -7.44 -22.44
CA ALA A 138 -7.99 -7.14 -21.15
C ALA A 138 -8.87 -8.29 -20.70
N ALA A 139 -8.75 -8.66 -19.44
CA ALA A 139 -9.54 -9.69 -18.81
C ALA A 139 -10.19 -9.17 -17.52
N SER A 140 -11.25 -9.86 -17.09
CA SER A 140 -11.84 -9.59 -15.78
C SER A 140 -10.91 -10.15 -14.70
N PRO A 141 -10.59 -9.37 -13.65
CA PRO A 141 -9.74 -9.84 -12.59
C PRO A 141 -10.41 -10.97 -11.81
N SER A 142 -9.61 -11.95 -11.39
CA SER A 142 -10.05 -13.01 -10.48
C SER A 142 -10.20 -12.51 -9.04
N PHE A 143 -9.48 -11.44 -8.70
CA PHE A 143 -9.47 -10.83 -7.37
C PHE A 143 -9.52 -9.31 -7.49
N GLY A 144 -10.31 -8.67 -6.62
CA GLY A 144 -10.38 -7.22 -6.54
C GLY A 144 -11.19 -6.58 -7.67
N SER A 145 -10.86 -5.34 -8.00
CA SER A 145 -11.51 -4.51 -9.01
C SER A 145 -10.50 -4.04 -10.05
N GLY A 146 -10.99 -3.62 -11.21
CA GLY A 146 -10.16 -3.10 -12.30
C GLY A 146 -10.14 -4.00 -13.51
N VAL A 147 -9.04 -3.98 -14.22
CA VAL A 147 -8.82 -4.75 -15.45
C VAL A 147 -7.56 -5.58 -15.27
N SER A 148 -7.65 -6.88 -15.56
CA SER A 148 -6.51 -7.80 -15.50
C SER A 148 -5.80 -7.87 -16.86
N PHE A 149 -4.49 -8.05 -16.82
CA PHE A 149 -3.69 -8.32 -18.02
C PHE A 149 -3.95 -9.73 -18.51
N GLY A 150 -4.37 -9.86 -19.76
CA GLY A 150 -4.50 -11.15 -20.42
C GLY A 150 -3.13 -11.76 -20.76
N GLY A 151 -3.11 -13.09 -20.92
CA GLY A 151 -1.88 -13.81 -21.26
C GLY A 151 -1.07 -14.30 -20.06
N ASP A 152 0.21 -14.57 -20.31
CA ASP A 152 1.12 -15.10 -19.28
C ASP A 152 1.73 -13.97 -18.43
N ALA A 153 1.08 -13.73 -17.28
CA ALA A 153 1.51 -12.72 -16.32
C ALA A 153 2.94 -12.98 -15.81
N ILE A 154 3.35 -14.26 -15.65
CA ILE A 154 4.67 -14.61 -15.14
C ILE A 154 5.75 -14.24 -16.15
N GLN A 155 5.54 -14.56 -17.42
CA GLN A 155 6.49 -14.21 -18.48
C GLN A 155 6.60 -12.69 -18.62
N TRP A 156 5.48 -11.99 -18.55
CA TRP A 156 5.46 -10.54 -18.59
C TRP A 156 6.26 -9.93 -17.42
N LEU A 157 6.01 -10.38 -16.18
CA LEU A 157 6.73 -9.88 -15.00
C LEU A 157 8.22 -10.21 -15.02
N LYS A 158 8.61 -11.35 -15.58
CA LYS A 158 10.02 -11.71 -15.75
C LYS A 158 10.75 -10.84 -16.79
N ALA A 159 10.03 -10.33 -17.78
CA ALA A 159 10.58 -9.48 -18.83
C ALA A 159 10.74 -8.02 -18.41
N LEU A 160 10.08 -7.58 -17.33
CA LEU A 160 10.22 -6.21 -16.83
C LEU A 160 11.62 -5.99 -16.25
N PRO A 161 12.23 -4.81 -16.46
CA PRO A 161 13.48 -4.44 -15.79
C PRO A 161 13.27 -4.20 -14.29
N ASP A 162 14.36 -4.18 -13.54
CA ASP A 162 14.33 -3.93 -12.08
C ASP A 162 14.15 -2.46 -11.73
N ASP A 163 14.48 -1.58 -12.67
CA ASP A 163 14.42 -0.13 -12.57
C ASP A 163 13.79 0.48 -13.81
N GLY A 164 13.44 1.77 -13.75
CA GLY A 164 12.86 2.54 -14.83
C GLY A 164 11.38 2.78 -14.65
N SER A 165 10.65 2.88 -15.75
CA SER A 165 9.24 3.21 -15.72
C SER A 165 8.42 2.37 -16.68
N ILE A 166 7.15 2.20 -16.33
CA ILE A 166 6.14 1.62 -17.21
C ILE A 166 4.96 2.57 -17.33
N VAL A 167 4.54 2.82 -18.54
CA VAL A 167 3.31 3.55 -18.85
C VAL A 167 2.24 2.53 -19.22
N VAL A 168 1.12 2.54 -18.54
CA VAL A 168 -0.03 1.67 -18.84
C VAL A 168 -1.18 2.54 -19.32
N ARG A 169 -1.74 2.21 -20.48
CA ARG A 169 -2.90 2.86 -21.06
C ARG A 169 -4.07 1.90 -21.13
N LEU A 170 -5.21 2.35 -20.64
CA LEU A 170 -6.48 1.66 -20.76
C LEU A 170 -7.36 2.45 -21.72
N SER A 171 -7.62 1.86 -22.88
CA SER A 171 -8.45 2.45 -23.92
C SER A 171 -9.82 1.76 -23.91
N PRO A 172 -10.88 2.41 -23.41
CA PRO A 172 -12.23 1.87 -23.49
C PRO A 172 -12.74 1.96 -24.93
N ARG A 173 -13.74 1.15 -25.26
CA ARG A 173 -14.43 1.26 -26.57
C ARG A 173 -15.13 2.60 -26.73
N ILE A 174 -15.65 3.16 -25.64
CA ILE A 174 -16.32 4.46 -25.59
C ILE A 174 -15.82 5.17 -24.34
N GLY A 175 -15.33 6.41 -24.49
CA GLY A 175 -14.85 7.23 -23.39
C GLY A 175 -13.39 7.65 -23.52
N ALA A 176 -12.88 8.29 -22.48
CA ALA A 176 -11.51 8.79 -22.45
C ALA A 176 -10.51 7.66 -22.14
N VAL A 177 -9.36 7.73 -22.78
CA VAL A 177 -8.21 6.87 -22.46
C VAL A 177 -7.66 7.27 -21.10
N GLN A 178 -7.38 6.28 -20.24
CA GLN A 178 -6.71 6.48 -18.98
C GLN A 178 -5.26 6.04 -19.09
N GLU A 179 -4.37 6.83 -18.54
CA GLU A 179 -2.93 6.58 -18.60
C GLU A 179 -2.34 6.69 -17.21
N GLY A 180 -1.54 5.69 -16.81
CA GLY A 180 -0.81 5.68 -15.55
C GLY A 180 0.68 5.47 -15.79
N HIS A 181 1.50 6.32 -15.18
CA HIS A 181 2.97 6.21 -15.19
C HIS A 181 3.42 5.60 -13.86
N PHE A 182 4.05 4.45 -13.91
CA PHE A 182 4.51 3.73 -12.73
C PHE A 182 6.04 3.60 -12.75
N GLN A 183 6.65 3.76 -11.59
CA GLN A 183 8.08 3.55 -11.42
C GLN A 183 8.35 2.09 -11.03
N LEU A 184 9.39 1.51 -11.63
CA LEU A 184 9.82 0.13 -11.38
C LEU A 184 10.92 0.01 -10.32
N ASP A 185 11.35 1.14 -9.75
CA ASP A 185 12.40 1.13 -8.72
C ASP A 185 12.07 0.15 -7.59
N GLY A 186 12.97 -0.81 -7.36
CA GLY A 186 12.79 -1.86 -6.38
C GLY A 186 11.92 -3.05 -6.83
N PHE A 187 11.50 -3.08 -8.09
CA PHE A 187 10.67 -4.16 -8.63
C PHE A 187 11.37 -5.52 -8.59
N GLY A 188 12.69 -5.58 -8.76
CA GLY A 188 13.46 -6.82 -8.63
C GLY A 188 13.16 -7.58 -7.33
N HIS A 189 13.16 -6.87 -6.20
CA HIS A 189 12.83 -7.47 -4.90
C HIS A 189 11.36 -7.92 -4.81
N VAL A 190 10.44 -7.16 -5.39
CA VAL A 190 9.01 -7.54 -5.49
C VAL A 190 8.85 -8.82 -6.30
N ARG A 191 9.54 -8.92 -7.44
CA ARG A 191 9.55 -10.08 -8.33
C ARG A 191 10.04 -11.33 -7.61
N GLU A 192 11.12 -11.24 -6.85
CA GLU A 192 11.66 -12.35 -6.05
C GLU A 192 10.62 -12.87 -5.03
N LYS A 193 9.98 -11.98 -4.29
CA LYS A 193 8.94 -12.33 -3.32
C LYS A 193 7.75 -13.02 -3.97
N LEU A 194 7.27 -12.48 -5.09
CA LEU A 194 6.16 -13.08 -5.85
C LEU A 194 6.56 -14.44 -6.43
N ALA A 195 7.76 -14.58 -6.96
CA ALA A 195 8.27 -15.82 -7.51
C ALA A 195 8.36 -16.92 -6.45
N ALA A 196 8.83 -16.58 -5.25
CA ALA A 196 8.90 -17.52 -4.13
C ALA A 196 7.51 -17.94 -3.65
N ALA A 197 6.58 -17.00 -3.47
CA ALA A 197 5.23 -17.27 -2.98
C ALA A 197 4.39 -18.08 -3.98
N CYS A 198 4.46 -17.73 -5.28
CA CYS A 198 3.73 -18.40 -6.35
C CYS A 198 4.48 -19.56 -7.00
N LYS A 199 5.65 -19.90 -6.49
CA LYS A 199 6.48 -21.01 -7.00
C LYS A 199 6.66 -20.94 -8.52
N TRP A 200 7.06 -19.76 -9.00
CA TRP A 200 7.27 -19.59 -10.44
C TRP A 200 8.30 -20.59 -10.97
N PRO A 201 8.09 -21.13 -12.17
CA PRO A 201 9.07 -22.03 -12.75
C PRO A 201 10.40 -21.29 -12.94
N HIS A 202 11.48 -21.86 -12.41
CA HIS A 202 12.81 -21.38 -12.70
C HIS A 202 13.05 -21.51 -14.20
N SER A 203 13.59 -20.48 -14.83
CA SER A 203 14.09 -20.61 -16.19
C SER A 203 15.20 -21.64 -16.18
N VAL A 204 14.91 -22.88 -16.61
CA VAL A 204 15.96 -23.84 -16.90
C VAL A 204 16.74 -23.24 -18.05
N ALA A 205 17.99 -22.82 -17.79
CA ALA A 205 18.87 -22.43 -18.86
C ALA A 205 18.91 -23.57 -19.86
N ARG A 206 18.44 -23.31 -21.09
CA ARG A 206 18.52 -24.31 -22.17
C ARG A 206 20.00 -24.61 -22.33
N PRO A 207 20.49 -25.85 -22.11
CA PRO A 207 21.85 -26.17 -22.41
C PRO A 207 22.07 -25.83 -23.87
N GLY A 208 23.05 -24.99 -24.14
CA GLY A 208 23.36 -24.48 -25.47
C GLY A 208 23.51 -25.62 -26.45
N GLY A 209 22.80 -25.53 -27.55
CA GLY A 209 23.05 -26.30 -28.74
C GLY A 209 24.07 -25.59 -29.60
#